data_c0be57cd01ffc2c2de8fe984858fcbe3
#
_entry.id   c0be57cd01ffc2c2de8fe984858fcbe3
#
_cell.length_a   1.000
_cell.length_b   1.000
_cell.length_c   1.000
_cell.angle_alpha   90.00
_cell.angle_beta   90.00
_cell.angle_gamma   90.00
#
_symmetry.space_group_name_H-M   'P 1'
#
loop_
_entity.id
_entity.type
_entity.pdbx_description
1 polymer ?
#
loop_
_entity_poly.entity_id
_entity_poly.type
_entity_poly.pdbx_seq_one_letter_code
_entity_poly.pdbx_strand_id
1 'polypeptide(L)'
;MRALRATAGRGAVACAAAPVPRRSLLLSTAAAGAAVQSELPLRLTTNATGAAAAARIRASATFAGADEALAWGKKDNRRLLHVVYRVGDLDKTIKFYTECLGMKLLRKRDIPEEKYSNAFLGYGPEDSNFAVELTYNYGVDKYDIGSGFGHFGIGVDDVAKTVELVRAKGGKVTREPGPVKGGKTVIAFVEDPDGYKFEILERPSTPEPLCQVMLRVGDLDRAISFYEKACGMELLRKRDNPEYKLNSSDEALKSGHQHLHCAQIAIGTDDVYKTAEVLKMFGGQVVREPGPLPGINTKITAILDPDGWKSVFVDNIDFAKELE
;
A
#
# COMPACT_ATOMS: atom_id res chain seq x y z
N MET A 1 3.08 7.42 16.43
CA MET A 1 2.04 7.24 15.38
C MET A 1 2.16 8.35 14.35
N ARG A 2 2.35 8.02 13.09
CA ARG A 2 2.48 9.00 12.00
C ARG A 2 1.23 9.03 11.17
N ALA A 3 0.87 10.23 10.74
CA ALA A 3 -0.42 10.53 10.16
C ALA A 3 -0.58 9.96 8.76
N LEU A 4 -1.68 9.26 8.52
CA LEU A 4 -2.24 9.08 7.20
C LEU A 4 -2.94 10.39 6.81
N ARG A 5 -2.60 10.96 5.68
CA ARG A 5 -3.24 12.17 5.17
C ARG A 5 -4.14 11.79 4.01
N ALA A 6 -5.44 11.90 4.19
CA ALA A 6 -6.38 11.78 3.10
C ALA A 6 -6.68 13.18 2.53
N THR A 7 -6.44 13.38 1.27
CA THR A 7 -6.83 14.57 0.52
C THR A 7 -7.46 14.14 -0.79
N ALA A 8 -8.48 14.83 -1.19
CA ALA A 8 -9.17 14.61 -2.45
C ALA A 8 -8.77 15.71 -3.47
N GLY A 9 -8.42 15.43 -4.72
CA GLY A 9 -7.98 16.46 -5.67
C GLY A 9 -8.30 16.21 -7.13
N ARG A 10 -8.71 17.25 -7.86
CA ARG A 10 -8.97 17.29 -9.30
C ARG A 10 -7.91 18.08 -10.07
N GLY A 11 -7.68 17.62 -11.30
CA GLY A 11 -7.28 18.45 -12.40
C GLY A 11 -7.85 17.84 -13.69
N ALA A 12 -8.92 18.41 -14.21
CA ALA A 12 -9.44 18.04 -15.52
C ALA A 12 -8.99 19.09 -16.53
N VAL A 13 -8.21 18.69 -17.51
CA VAL A 13 -8.06 19.41 -18.78
C VAL A 13 -8.88 18.61 -19.78
N ALA A 14 -9.95 19.23 -20.29
CA ALA A 14 -10.77 18.67 -21.35
C ALA A 14 -9.98 18.75 -22.67
N CYS A 15 -9.64 17.62 -23.27
CA CYS A 15 -9.36 17.53 -24.68
C CYS A 15 -10.50 16.77 -25.35
N ALA A 16 -11.19 17.46 -26.25
CA ALA A 16 -12.20 16.90 -27.10
C ALA A 16 -11.59 15.84 -28.04
N ALA A 17 -12.09 14.62 -27.98
CA ALA A 17 -11.76 13.56 -28.93
C ALA A 17 -12.94 13.37 -29.89
N ALA A 18 -12.63 13.38 -31.18
CA ALA A 18 -13.54 13.08 -32.28
C ALA A 18 -13.94 11.60 -32.30
N PRO A 19 -15.11 11.25 -32.87
CA PRO A 19 -15.63 9.90 -32.84
C PRO A 19 -14.93 8.98 -33.86
N VAL A 20 -14.53 7.79 -33.39
CA VAL A 20 -14.01 6.71 -34.24
C VAL A 20 -15.12 5.68 -34.49
N PRO A 21 -15.30 5.17 -35.72
CA PRO A 21 -16.45 4.35 -36.11
C PRO A 21 -16.35 2.91 -35.57
N ARG A 22 -17.50 2.38 -35.16
CA ARG A 22 -17.72 0.98 -34.78
C ARG A 22 -17.43 0.05 -35.96
N ARG A 23 -16.54 -0.90 -35.77
CA ARG A 23 -16.47 -2.12 -36.59
C ARG A 23 -16.89 -3.31 -35.75
N SER A 24 -17.98 -3.94 -36.20
CA SER A 24 -18.45 -5.25 -35.77
C SER A 24 -17.41 -6.30 -36.16
N LEU A 25 -17.08 -7.24 -35.26
CA LEU A 25 -16.44 -8.48 -35.63
C LEU A 25 -17.17 -9.66 -35.01
N LEU A 26 -17.50 -10.56 -35.92
CA LEU A 26 -18.24 -11.80 -35.77
C LEU A 26 -17.52 -12.82 -34.88
N LEU A 27 -18.33 -13.59 -34.14
CA LEU A 27 -17.93 -14.82 -33.46
C LEU A 27 -17.39 -15.85 -34.46
N SER A 28 -16.31 -16.51 -34.10
CA SER A 28 -15.96 -17.81 -34.64
C SER A 28 -15.70 -18.77 -33.48
N THR A 29 -16.57 -19.72 -33.37
CA THR A 29 -16.46 -20.92 -32.52
C THR A 29 -15.52 -21.96 -33.19
N ALA A 30 -14.56 -22.47 -32.44
CA ALA A 30 -13.99 -23.78 -32.75
C ALA A 30 -13.65 -24.52 -31.46
N ALA A 31 -14.11 -25.74 -31.46
CA ALA A 31 -14.17 -26.66 -30.34
C ALA A 31 -12.94 -27.57 -30.24
N ALA A 32 -12.84 -28.20 -29.06
CA ALA A 32 -12.45 -29.58 -28.77
C ALA A 32 -10.96 -29.92 -28.61
N GLY A 33 -10.73 -30.55 -27.47
CA GLY A 33 -9.78 -31.66 -27.35
C GLY A 33 -9.06 -31.76 -26.03
N ALA A 34 -9.56 -32.53 -25.25
CA ALA A 34 -9.36 -33.83 -24.64
C ALA A 34 -8.81 -33.79 -23.20
N ALA A 35 -9.64 -34.27 -22.34
CA ALA A 35 -9.37 -34.67 -20.95
C ALA A 35 -8.44 -35.92 -20.94
N VAL A 36 -7.51 -35.93 -19.99
CA VAL A 36 -6.97 -37.16 -19.42
C VAL A 36 -7.15 -37.08 -17.91
N GLN A 37 -8.14 -37.83 -17.44
CA GLN A 37 -8.31 -38.20 -16.04
C GLN A 37 -7.32 -39.33 -15.71
N SER A 38 -6.56 -39.17 -14.63
CA SER A 38 -6.00 -40.28 -13.90
C SER A 38 -6.35 -40.10 -12.42
N GLU A 39 -7.42 -40.77 -12.03
CA GLU A 39 -7.79 -40.96 -10.63
C GLU A 39 -6.87 -41.97 -9.97
N LEU A 40 -6.23 -41.59 -8.87
CA LEU A 40 -5.72 -42.51 -7.88
C LEU A 40 -6.36 -42.14 -6.53
N PRO A 41 -6.98 -43.09 -5.82
CA PRO A 41 -7.63 -42.78 -4.55
C PRO A 41 -6.59 -42.68 -3.42
N LEU A 42 -6.29 -41.47 -2.96
CA LEU A 42 -5.61 -41.28 -1.69
C LEU A 42 -6.61 -41.50 -0.56
N ARG A 43 -6.46 -42.56 0.21
CA ARG A 43 -7.13 -42.76 1.49
C ARG A 43 -6.64 -41.66 2.46
N LEU A 44 -7.50 -40.69 2.73
CA LEU A 44 -7.31 -39.75 3.84
C LEU A 44 -7.58 -40.49 5.14
N THR A 45 -6.56 -40.82 5.90
CA THR A 45 -6.70 -41.06 7.33
C THR A 45 -6.83 -39.70 8.01
N THR A 46 -8.03 -39.34 8.42
CA THR A 46 -8.31 -38.12 9.18
C THR A 46 -7.76 -38.30 10.58
N ASN A 47 -6.62 -37.70 10.89
CA ASN A 47 -6.17 -37.48 12.27
C ASN A 47 -7.06 -36.42 12.89
N ALA A 48 -8.00 -36.83 13.74
CA ALA A 48 -8.96 -36.00 14.45
C ALA A 48 -8.32 -34.96 15.42
N THR A 49 -7.01 -35.03 15.64
CA THR A 49 -6.28 -34.11 16.54
C THR A 49 -5.99 -32.75 15.91
N GLY A 50 -5.83 -32.67 14.58
CA GLY A 50 -5.56 -31.38 13.87
C GLY A 50 -6.79 -30.46 13.80
N ALA A 51 -7.99 -31.04 13.60
CA ALA A 51 -9.24 -30.25 13.52
C ALA A 51 -9.64 -29.64 14.87
N ALA A 52 -9.38 -30.34 15.99
CA ALA A 52 -9.66 -29.83 17.33
C ALA A 52 -8.71 -28.70 17.77
N ALA A 53 -7.44 -28.72 17.32
CA ALA A 53 -6.48 -27.65 17.56
C ALA A 53 -6.82 -26.40 16.72
N ALA A 54 -7.19 -26.57 15.44
CA ALA A 54 -7.65 -25.47 14.59
C ALA A 54 -8.99 -24.86 15.07
N ALA A 55 -9.90 -25.67 15.60
CA ALA A 55 -11.14 -25.20 16.20
C ALA A 55 -10.90 -24.44 17.52
N ARG A 56 -9.92 -24.85 18.33
CA ARG A 56 -9.54 -24.14 19.56
C ARG A 56 -8.87 -22.79 19.30
N ILE A 57 -8.11 -22.64 18.23
CA ILE A 57 -7.51 -21.35 17.81
C ILE A 57 -8.61 -20.40 17.31
N ARG A 58 -9.68 -20.89 16.67
CA ARG A 58 -10.82 -20.07 16.24
C ARG A 58 -11.71 -19.56 17.40
N ALA A 59 -11.69 -20.22 18.56
CA ALA A 59 -12.59 -19.89 19.67
C ALA A 59 -12.09 -18.77 20.59
N SER A 60 -10.88 -18.20 20.38
CA SER A 60 -10.28 -17.24 21.33
C SER A 60 -10.27 -15.77 20.87
N ALA A 61 -10.90 -15.44 19.75
CA ALA A 61 -10.80 -14.09 19.17
C ALA A 61 -12.17 -13.39 18.94
N THR A 62 -13.21 -13.75 19.65
CA THR A 62 -14.50 -13.04 19.56
C THR A 62 -14.55 -11.92 20.58
N PHE A 63 -14.55 -10.67 20.11
CA PHE A 63 -14.91 -9.52 20.93
C PHE A 63 -16.39 -9.59 21.30
N ALA A 64 -16.72 -9.29 22.55
CA ALA A 64 -18.12 -9.26 23.01
C ALA A 64 -18.93 -8.11 22.38
N GLY A 65 -18.26 -7.10 21.79
CA GLY A 65 -18.91 -5.99 21.11
C GLY A 65 -17.93 -4.98 20.52
N ALA A 66 -18.50 -3.95 19.86
CA ALA A 66 -17.74 -2.91 19.17
C ALA A 66 -16.83 -2.11 20.12
N ASP A 67 -17.26 -1.86 21.36
CA ASP A 67 -16.49 -1.09 22.35
C ASP A 67 -15.20 -1.82 22.77
N GLU A 68 -15.29 -3.14 22.95
CA GLU A 68 -14.12 -3.97 23.26
C GLU A 68 -13.14 -4.00 22.08
N ALA A 69 -13.66 -4.13 20.87
CA ALA A 69 -12.86 -4.09 19.64
C ALA A 69 -12.13 -2.74 19.46
N LEU A 70 -12.82 -1.62 19.74
CA LEU A 70 -12.24 -0.28 19.73
C LEU A 70 -11.16 -0.13 20.80
N ALA A 71 -11.43 -0.62 22.02
CA ALA A 71 -10.48 -0.56 23.12
C ALA A 71 -9.21 -1.36 22.80
N TRP A 72 -9.37 -2.52 22.16
CA TRP A 72 -8.24 -3.35 21.73
C TRP A 72 -7.43 -2.64 20.62
N GLY A 73 -8.10 -2.13 19.59
CA GLY A 73 -7.42 -1.42 18.49
C GLY A 73 -6.59 -0.21 18.95
N LYS A 74 -6.98 0.44 20.04
CA LYS A 74 -6.21 1.53 20.66
C LYS A 74 -5.01 1.07 21.49
N LYS A 75 -5.04 -0.16 22.02
CA LYS A 75 -3.97 -0.74 22.85
C LYS A 75 -2.95 -1.53 22.03
N ASP A 76 -3.34 -1.97 20.83
CA ASP A 76 -2.51 -2.73 19.93
C ASP A 76 -1.31 -1.86 19.48
N ASN A 77 -0.10 -2.40 19.55
CA ASN A 77 1.14 -1.69 19.20
C ASN A 77 1.28 -1.54 17.68
N ARG A 78 0.37 -0.77 17.07
CA ARG A 78 0.35 -0.56 15.63
C ARG A 78 1.36 0.47 15.18
N ARG A 79 2.11 0.09 14.17
CA ARG A 79 3.12 0.92 13.53
C ARG A 79 3.07 0.71 12.02
N LEU A 80 3.25 1.77 11.23
CA LEU A 80 3.52 1.63 9.81
C LEU A 80 4.90 0.97 9.66
N LEU A 81 4.96 -0.20 9.02
CA LEU A 81 6.18 -0.95 8.79
C LEU A 81 6.81 -0.55 7.46
N HIS A 82 6.10 -0.80 6.39
CA HIS A 82 6.54 -0.45 5.05
C HIS A 82 5.36 -0.24 4.11
N VAL A 83 5.64 0.39 3.00
CA VAL A 83 4.74 0.47 1.86
C VAL A 83 5.36 -0.31 0.72
N VAL A 84 4.55 -1.11 0.03
CA VAL A 84 5.00 -1.99 -1.05
C VAL A 84 4.59 -1.42 -2.39
N TYR A 85 5.53 -1.35 -3.34
CA TYR A 85 5.18 -1.12 -4.75
C TYR A 85 5.84 -2.12 -5.68
N ARG A 86 5.23 -2.26 -6.85
CA ARG A 86 5.79 -3.05 -7.93
C ARG A 86 6.54 -2.18 -8.90
N VAL A 87 7.76 -2.60 -9.24
CA VAL A 87 8.69 -1.89 -10.11
C VAL A 87 9.10 -2.78 -11.28
N GLY A 88 9.33 -2.14 -12.44
CA GLY A 88 9.75 -2.84 -13.65
C GLY A 88 11.26 -3.12 -13.70
N ASP A 89 12.05 -2.34 -12.94
CA ASP A 89 13.51 -2.51 -12.83
C ASP A 89 13.95 -2.19 -11.41
N LEU A 90 14.25 -3.25 -10.63
CA LEU A 90 14.59 -3.12 -9.22
C LEU A 90 15.88 -2.32 -8.99
N ASP A 91 16.92 -2.58 -9.77
CA ASP A 91 18.23 -1.95 -9.57
C ASP A 91 18.21 -0.47 -9.97
N LYS A 92 17.50 -0.14 -11.05
CA LYS A 92 17.29 1.25 -11.47
C LYS A 92 16.52 2.04 -10.41
N THR A 93 15.49 1.44 -9.83
CA THR A 93 14.67 2.11 -8.81
C THR A 93 15.41 2.22 -7.48
N ILE A 94 16.16 1.20 -7.05
CA ILE A 94 17.08 1.28 -5.89
C ILE A 94 18.06 2.45 -6.07
N LYS A 95 18.70 2.55 -7.25
CA LYS A 95 19.64 3.62 -7.54
C LYS A 95 18.99 5.01 -7.43
N PHE A 96 17.79 5.18 -7.98
CA PHE A 96 17.06 6.44 -7.86
C PHE A 96 16.77 6.80 -6.40
N TYR A 97 16.28 5.86 -5.60
CA TYR A 97 15.92 6.12 -4.20
C TYR A 97 17.13 6.42 -3.33
N THR A 98 18.24 5.76 -3.58
CA THR A 98 19.49 6.00 -2.84
C THR A 98 20.18 7.30 -3.26
N GLU A 99 20.27 7.57 -4.56
CA GLU A 99 21.04 8.70 -5.07
C GLU A 99 20.24 10.03 -5.11
N CYS A 100 18.90 9.96 -5.31
CA CYS A 100 18.08 11.17 -5.41
C CYS A 100 17.34 11.50 -4.12
N LEU A 101 16.84 10.48 -3.42
CA LEU A 101 16.02 10.66 -2.24
C LEU A 101 16.80 10.43 -0.92
N GLY A 102 18.07 9.98 -1.00
CA GLY A 102 18.94 9.79 0.16
C GLY A 102 18.57 8.61 1.04
N MET A 103 17.76 7.67 0.55
CA MET A 103 17.43 6.44 1.28
C MET A 103 18.63 5.49 1.31
N LYS A 104 18.63 4.57 2.25
CA LYS A 104 19.60 3.47 2.36
C LYS A 104 18.93 2.18 1.92
N LEU A 105 19.65 1.34 1.17
CA LEU A 105 19.23 -0.04 0.96
C LEU A 105 19.42 -0.80 2.28
N LEU A 106 18.34 -1.29 2.87
CA LEU A 106 18.33 -1.96 4.16
C LEU A 106 18.53 -3.48 3.99
N ARG A 107 17.76 -4.08 3.07
CA ARG A 107 17.88 -5.49 2.69
C ARG A 107 17.39 -5.72 1.26
N LYS A 108 17.89 -6.77 0.63
CA LYS A 108 17.46 -7.26 -0.68
C LYS A 108 17.31 -8.78 -0.61
N ARG A 109 16.23 -9.31 -1.15
CA ARG A 109 15.95 -10.74 -1.22
C ARG A 109 15.61 -11.14 -2.64
N ASP A 110 16.01 -12.34 -3.01
CA ASP A 110 15.60 -13.01 -4.22
C ASP A 110 14.81 -14.27 -3.85
N ILE A 111 13.62 -14.45 -4.38
CA ILE A 111 12.71 -15.56 -4.09
C ILE A 111 12.34 -16.24 -5.43
N PRO A 112 13.26 -17.04 -5.99
CA PRO A 112 13.09 -17.65 -7.32
C PRO A 112 11.90 -18.60 -7.40
N GLU A 113 11.55 -19.27 -6.30
CA GLU A 113 10.42 -20.19 -6.22
C GLU A 113 9.09 -19.50 -6.52
N GLU A 114 8.97 -18.22 -6.11
CA GLU A 114 7.80 -17.38 -6.32
C GLU A 114 7.98 -16.38 -7.47
N LYS A 115 9.14 -16.40 -8.14
CA LYS A 115 9.51 -15.56 -9.27
C LYS A 115 9.44 -14.05 -9.01
N TYR A 116 9.94 -13.62 -7.86
CA TYR A 116 10.10 -12.21 -7.57
C TYR A 116 11.36 -11.92 -6.74
N SER A 117 11.83 -10.68 -6.80
CA SER A 117 12.83 -10.13 -5.90
C SER A 117 12.25 -8.89 -5.21
N ASN A 118 12.67 -8.64 -3.98
CA ASN A 118 12.31 -7.41 -3.29
C ASN A 118 13.51 -6.71 -2.65
N ALA A 119 13.36 -5.41 -2.40
CA ALA A 119 14.33 -4.58 -1.72
C ALA A 119 13.63 -3.62 -0.77
N PHE A 120 14.19 -3.44 0.43
CA PHE A 120 13.68 -2.52 1.43
C PHE A 120 14.62 -1.33 1.53
N LEU A 121 14.06 -0.12 1.43
CA LEU A 121 14.80 1.13 1.48
C LEU A 121 14.15 2.06 2.52
N GLY A 122 14.99 2.84 3.21
CA GLY A 122 14.51 3.76 4.24
C GLY A 122 15.61 4.66 4.75
N TYR A 123 15.30 5.45 5.76
CA TYR A 123 16.23 6.41 6.35
C TYR A 123 16.86 5.89 7.66
N GLY A 124 16.30 4.84 8.23
CA GLY A 124 16.79 4.16 9.44
C GLY A 124 16.42 2.69 9.43
N PRO A 125 16.76 1.93 10.51
CA PRO A 125 16.48 0.50 10.61
C PRO A 125 14.97 0.22 10.61
N GLU A 126 14.57 -0.93 10.08
CA GLU A 126 13.15 -1.29 9.86
C GLU A 126 12.39 -1.57 11.17
N ASP A 127 13.09 -1.85 12.26
CA ASP A 127 12.49 -2.06 13.60
C ASP A 127 11.87 -0.79 14.17
N SER A 128 12.37 0.38 13.76
CA SER A 128 11.99 1.70 14.31
C SER A 128 11.53 2.70 13.25
N ASN A 129 11.88 2.50 11.97
CA ASN A 129 11.56 3.42 10.88
C ASN A 129 10.62 2.80 9.87
N PHE A 130 9.89 3.67 9.16
CA PHE A 130 9.06 3.31 8.03
C PHE A 130 9.91 3.09 6.79
N ALA A 131 9.70 1.98 6.08
CA ALA A 131 10.45 1.61 4.88
C ALA A 131 9.58 1.61 3.61
N VAL A 132 10.26 1.58 2.47
CA VAL A 132 9.69 1.29 1.17
C VAL A 132 10.13 -0.11 0.76
N GLU A 133 9.21 -1.00 0.46
CA GLU A 133 9.46 -2.28 -0.17
C GLU A 133 9.21 -2.17 -1.68
N LEU A 134 10.25 -2.35 -2.48
CA LEU A 134 10.17 -2.47 -3.92
C LEU A 134 10.08 -3.95 -4.30
N THR A 135 9.06 -4.34 -5.06
CA THR A 135 8.88 -5.72 -5.54
C THR A 135 8.99 -5.77 -7.05
N TYR A 136 9.94 -6.53 -7.55
CA TYR A 136 10.10 -6.86 -8.97
C TYR A 136 9.63 -8.28 -9.24
N ASN A 137 8.59 -8.44 -10.05
CA ASN A 137 8.15 -9.75 -10.52
C ASN A 137 8.91 -10.10 -11.81
N TYR A 138 9.46 -11.30 -11.90
CA TYR A 138 10.29 -11.73 -13.03
C TYR A 138 9.58 -11.57 -14.35
N GLY A 139 10.25 -10.91 -15.28
CA GLY A 139 9.76 -10.69 -16.64
C GLY A 139 8.69 -9.61 -16.79
N VAL A 140 8.39 -8.85 -15.73
CA VAL A 140 7.47 -7.71 -15.78
C VAL A 140 8.26 -6.42 -15.72
N ASP A 141 8.37 -5.73 -16.83
CA ASP A 141 9.17 -4.52 -16.99
C ASP A 141 8.37 -3.21 -16.79
N LYS A 142 7.04 -3.31 -16.68
CA LYS A 142 6.16 -2.15 -16.52
C LYS A 142 4.84 -2.51 -15.85
N TYR A 143 4.35 -1.59 -15.01
CA TYR A 143 3.03 -1.64 -14.39
C TYR A 143 2.21 -0.42 -14.76
N ASP A 144 0.90 -0.61 -14.93
CA ASP A 144 -0.05 0.49 -14.95
C ASP A 144 -0.44 0.81 -13.51
N ILE A 145 0.07 1.93 -12.99
CA ILE A 145 -0.20 2.37 -11.60
C ILE A 145 -1.54 3.10 -11.46
N GLY A 146 -2.24 3.36 -12.57
CA GLY A 146 -3.53 4.03 -12.58
C GLY A 146 -3.51 5.44 -12.00
N SER A 147 -4.68 5.95 -11.63
CA SER A 147 -4.86 7.27 -11.06
C SER A 147 -5.33 7.26 -9.59
N GLY A 148 -5.60 6.09 -9.02
CA GLY A 148 -6.13 5.94 -7.66
C GLY A 148 -5.12 6.25 -6.57
N PHE A 149 -3.85 5.84 -6.76
CA PHE A 149 -2.79 6.16 -5.83
C PHE A 149 -2.47 7.66 -5.84
N GLY A 150 -2.18 8.21 -4.67
CA GLY A 150 -1.82 9.61 -4.52
C GLY A 150 -0.32 9.86 -4.68
N HIS A 151 0.37 9.94 -3.57
CA HIS A 151 1.81 10.18 -3.50
C HIS A 151 2.38 9.81 -2.14
N PHE A 152 3.71 9.80 -2.05
CA PHE A 152 4.46 9.76 -0.79
C PHE A 152 5.00 11.14 -0.48
N GLY A 153 5.06 11.48 0.82
CA GLY A 153 5.67 12.73 1.27
C GLY A 153 7.04 12.46 1.89
N ILE A 154 8.06 13.17 1.40
CA ILE A 154 9.42 13.15 1.94
C ILE A 154 9.78 14.56 2.42
N GLY A 155 10.10 14.67 3.72
CA GLY A 155 10.61 15.89 4.31
C GLY A 155 12.09 16.08 4.01
N VAL A 156 12.46 17.27 3.50
CA VAL A 156 13.84 17.65 3.21
C VAL A 156 14.13 19.06 3.72
N ASP A 157 15.39 19.36 3.99
CA ASP A 157 15.77 20.70 4.44
C ASP A 157 15.71 21.75 3.31
N ASP A 158 15.93 21.34 2.06
CA ASP A 158 15.98 22.20 0.87
C ASP A 158 15.34 21.48 -0.32
N VAL A 159 14.13 21.89 -0.66
CA VAL A 159 13.36 21.33 -1.79
C VAL A 159 14.00 21.64 -3.13
N ALA A 160 14.54 22.84 -3.32
CA ALA A 160 15.12 23.24 -4.58
C ALA A 160 16.38 22.40 -4.88
N LYS A 161 17.25 22.24 -3.90
CA LYS A 161 18.45 21.41 -4.02
C LYS A 161 18.13 19.96 -4.30
N THR A 162 17.11 19.40 -3.63
CA THR A 162 16.67 18.03 -3.86
C THR A 162 16.14 17.86 -5.28
N VAL A 163 15.34 18.81 -5.78
CA VAL A 163 14.81 18.77 -7.15
C VAL A 163 15.92 18.87 -8.20
N GLU A 164 16.93 19.72 -7.99
CA GLU A 164 18.09 19.79 -8.87
C GLU A 164 18.87 18.46 -8.90
N LEU A 165 19.04 17.81 -7.76
CA LEU A 165 19.66 16.47 -7.69
C LEU A 165 18.86 15.43 -8.48
N VAL A 166 17.52 15.39 -8.29
CA VAL A 166 16.62 14.51 -9.04
C VAL A 166 16.77 14.75 -10.54
N ARG A 167 16.78 16.02 -10.98
CA ARG A 167 16.94 16.41 -12.39
C ARG A 167 18.30 15.96 -12.94
N ALA A 168 19.38 16.21 -12.21
CA ALA A 168 20.75 15.82 -12.60
C ALA A 168 20.91 14.30 -12.76
N LYS A 169 20.11 13.50 -12.05
CA LYS A 169 20.08 12.05 -12.13
C LYS A 169 19.04 11.49 -13.12
N GLY A 170 18.41 12.36 -13.91
CA GLY A 170 17.44 11.99 -14.95
C GLY A 170 16.05 11.67 -14.42
N GLY A 171 15.74 12.04 -13.17
CA GLY A 171 14.40 11.94 -12.61
C GLY A 171 13.45 12.98 -13.18
N LYS A 172 12.16 12.70 -13.16
CA LYS A 172 11.12 13.56 -13.71
C LYS A 172 10.55 14.49 -12.63
N VAL A 173 10.63 15.79 -12.88
CA VAL A 173 9.99 16.83 -12.05
C VAL A 173 8.62 17.15 -12.64
N THR A 174 7.54 16.98 -11.87
CA THR A 174 6.16 17.23 -12.32
C THR A 174 5.57 18.51 -11.73
N ARG A 175 6.17 19.03 -10.65
CA ARG A 175 5.90 20.36 -10.11
C ARG A 175 7.21 20.96 -9.58
N GLU A 176 7.52 22.14 -10.04
CA GLU A 176 8.68 22.91 -9.58
C GLU A 176 8.54 23.32 -8.11
N PRO A 177 9.68 23.56 -7.40
CA PRO A 177 9.69 24.09 -6.05
C PRO A 177 8.89 25.40 -5.92
N GLY A 178 8.02 25.44 -4.95
CA GLY A 178 7.22 26.64 -4.67
C GLY A 178 6.26 26.43 -3.51
N PRO A 179 5.74 27.51 -2.94
CA PRO A 179 4.84 27.41 -1.80
C PRO A 179 3.54 26.70 -2.16
N VAL A 180 2.94 26.00 -1.21
CA VAL A 180 1.56 25.52 -1.35
C VAL A 180 0.63 26.71 -1.46
N LYS A 181 -0.41 26.59 -2.32
CA LYS A 181 -1.42 27.65 -2.45
C LYS A 181 -2.07 27.92 -1.09
N GLY A 182 -2.08 29.17 -0.65
CA GLY A 182 -2.61 29.56 0.65
C GLY A 182 -1.73 29.21 1.86
N GLY A 183 -0.47 28.77 1.63
CA GLY A 183 0.47 28.45 2.70
C GLY A 183 1.90 28.91 2.39
N LYS A 184 2.81 28.69 3.35
CA LYS A 184 4.22 29.08 3.23
C LYS A 184 5.16 27.90 2.95
N THR A 185 4.71 26.66 3.17
CA THR A 185 5.55 25.47 2.99
C THR A 185 5.90 25.29 1.52
N VAL A 186 7.19 25.26 1.21
CA VAL A 186 7.67 24.96 -0.12
C VAL A 186 7.54 23.47 -0.39
N ILE A 187 6.99 23.11 -1.53
CA ILE A 187 6.88 21.73 -1.99
C ILE A 187 7.25 21.62 -3.46
N ALA A 188 7.61 20.43 -3.86
CA ALA A 188 7.74 20.02 -5.26
C ALA A 188 7.14 18.63 -5.46
N PHE A 189 6.92 18.22 -6.71
CA PHE A 189 6.56 16.84 -7.02
C PHE A 189 7.54 16.26 -8.04
N VAL A 190 7.99 15.05 -7.76
CA VAL A 190 8.84 14.27 -8.66
C VAL A 190 8.21 12.89 -8.88
N GLU A 191 8.60 12.24 -9.97
CA GLU A 191 8.25 10.86 -10.27
C GLU A 191 9.50 9.98 -10.25
N ASP A 192 9.36 8.78 -9.71
CA ASP A 192 10.38 7.75 -9.78
C ASP A 192 10.44 7.11 -11.20
N PRO A 193 11.36 6.16 -11.46
CA PRO A 193 11.48 5.51 -12.77
C PRO A 193 10.24 4.77 -13.26
N ASP A 194 9.36 4.34 -12.35
CA ASP A 194 8.11 3.64 -12.66
C ASP A 194 6.89 4.58 -12.73
N GLY A 195 7.06 5.84 -12.33
CA GLY A 195 6.02 6.89 -12.35
C GLY A 195 5.30 7.10 -11.02
N TYR A 196 5.76 6.50 -9.92
CA TYR A 196 5.23 6.81 -8.59
C TYR A 196 5.61 8.21 -8.16
N LYS A 197 4.63 8.93 -7.62
CA LYS A 197 4.79 10.36 -7.26
C LYS A 197 5.29 10.53 -5.84
N PHE A 198 6.23 11.45 -5.68
CA PHE A 198 6.75 11.91 -4.41
C PHE A 198 6.51 13.42 -4.26
N GLU A 199 5.86 13.80 -3.16
CA GLU A 199 5.81 15.17 -2.69
C GLU A 199 7.07 15.43 -1.85
N ILE A 200 7.93 16.30 -2.32
CA ILE A 200 9.11 16.77 -1.58
C ILE A 200 8.69 17.99 -0.79
N LEU A 201 8.80 17.93 0.55
CA LEU A 201 8.30 18.97 1.47
C LEU A 201 9.46 19.60 2.23
N GLU A 202 9.54 20.93 2.19
CA GLU A 202 10.50 21.65 3.01
C GLU A 202 10.08 21.65 4.48
N ARG A 203 10.93 21.07 5.29
CA ARG A 203 10.74 21.00 6.75
C ARG A 203 12.06 20.69 7.43
N PRO A 204 12.22 21.11 8.71
CA PRO A 204 13.41 20.81 9.48
C PRO A 204 13.74 19.32 9.44
N SER A 205 15.02 19.00 9.43
CA SER A 205 15.52 17.63 9.44
C SER A 205 14.88 16.81 10.56
N THR A 206 14.42 15.63 10.21
CA THR A 206 13.80 14.68 11.15
C THR A 206 14.44 13.32 10.99
N PRO A 207 14.49 12.48 12.05
CA PRO A 207 15.00 11.11 11.96
C PRO A 207 14.25 10.27 10.92
N GLU A 208 13.08 10.71 10.51
CA GLU A 208 12.21 10.02 9.58
C GLU A 208 11.67 10.96 8.50
N PRO A 209 12.40 11.15 7.43
CA PRO A 209 11.96 11.97 6.31
C PRO A 209 10.73 11.45 5.57
N LEU A 210 10.55 10.12 5.46
CA LEU A 210 9.36 9.52 4.85
C LEU A 210 8.15 9.70 5.79
N CYS A 211 7.39 10.76 5.59
CA CYS A 211 6.45 11.26 6.57
C CYS A 211 4.97 11.15 6.18
N GLN A 212 4.67 10.76 4.94
CA GLN A 212 3.29 10.77 4.44
C GLN A 212 3.07 9.70 3.39
N VAL A 213 1.93 9.01 3.50
CA VAL A 213 1.32 8.22 2.42
C VAL A 213 -0.05 8.85 2.14
N MET A 214 -0.31 9.25 0.90
CA MET A 214 -1.57 9.83 0.49
C MET A 214 -2.36 8.85 -0.36
N LEU A 215 -3.56 8.52 0.10
CA LEU A 215 -4.54 7.72 -0.61
C LEU A 215 -5.69 8.61 -1.09
N ARG A 216 -6.20 8.34 -2.29
CA ARG A 216 -7.44 8.97 -2.74
C ARG A 216 -8.60 8.09 -2.32
N VAL A 217 -9.60 8.74 -1.72
CA VAL A 217 -10.80 8.07 -1.19
C VAL A 217 -12.06 8.71 -1.76
N GLY A 218 -13.10 7.94 -1.90
CA GLY A 218 -14.39 8.42 -2.43
C GLY A 218 -15.19 9.20 -1.41
N ASP A 219 -15.09 8.81 -0.16
CA ASP A 219 -15.76 9.44 0.97
C ASP A 219 -14.76 9.61 2.11
N LEU A 220 -14.40 10.88 2.38
CA LEU A 220 -13.39 11.21 3.37
C LEU A 220 -13.83 10.86 4.80
N ASP A 221 -15.10 11.09 5.15
CA ASP A 221 -15.61 10.83 6.50
C ASP A 221 -15.73 9.32 6.77
N ARG A 222 -16.14 8.54 5.76
CA ARG A 222 -16.13 7.08 5.81
C ARG A 222 -14.72 6.55 5.98
N ALA A 223 -13.75 7.04 5.22
CA ALA A 223 -12.35 6.64 5.32
C ALA A 223 -11.76 6.98 6.70
N ILE A 224 -11.97 8.21 7.19
CA ILE A 224 -11.54 8.64 8.54
C ILE A 224 -12.13 7.69 9.59
N SER A 225 -13.46 7.47 9.57
CA SER A 225 -14.11 6.57 10.52
C SER A 225 -13.54 5.16 10.51
N PHE A 226 -13.21 4.63 9.33
CA PHE A 226 -12.57 3.33 9.19
C PHE A 226 -11.19 3.29 9.83
N TYR A 227 -10.31 4.22 9.47
CA TYR A 227 -8.92 4.23 9.96
C TYR A 227 -8.85 4.52 11.48
N GLU A 228 -9.74 5.35 12.02
CA GLU A 228 -9.83 5.57 13.47
C GLU A 228 -10.32 4.31 14.20
N LYS A 229 -11.42 3.70 13.75
CA LYS A 229 -12.06 2.59 14.45
C LYS A 229 -11.35 1.26 14.22
N ALA A 230 -11.04 0.95 12.97
CA ALA A 230 -10.48 -0.33 12.59
C ALA A 230 -8.96 -0.39 12.73
N CYS A 231 -8.26 0.73 12.47
CA CYS A 231 -6.80 0.79 12.51
C CYS A 231 -6.24 1.50 13.75
N GLY A 232 -7.10 2.07 14.62
CA GLY A 232 -6.68 2.78 15.83
C GLY A 232 -5.89 4.07 15.55
N MET A 233 -6.01 4.64 14.34
CA MET A 233 -5.38 5.89 13.97
C MET A 233 -6.10 7.08 14.61
N GLU A 234 -5.40 8.18 14.76
CA GLU A 234 -5.92 9.44 15.29
C GLU A 234 -6.03 10.48 14.19
N LEU A 235 -7.19 11.15 14.08
CA LEU A 235 -7.38 12.28 13.18
C LEU A 235 -6.60 13.50 13.69
N LEU A 236 -5.47 13.81 13.07
CA LEU A 236 -4.66 14.96 13.47
C LEU A 236 -5.22 16.30 12.98
N ARG A 237 -5.81 16.31 11.80
CA ARG A 237 -6.48 17.52 11.25
C ARG A 237 -7.29 17.16 10.00
N LYS A 238 -8.39 17.89 9.82
CA LYS A 238 -9.22 17.91 8.62
C LYS A 238 -9.18 19.32 8.03
N ARG A 239 -9.00 19.41 6.71
CA ARG A 239 -9.03 20.69 6.00
C ARG A 239 -9.99 20.56 4.84
N ASP A 240 -10.85 21.53 4.69
CA ASP A 240 -11.66 21.73 3.52
C ASP A 240 -11.02 22.80 2.64
N ASN A 241 -10.81 22.48 1.37
CA ASN A 241 -10.25 23.39 0.37
C ASN A 241 -11.22 23.45 -0.81
N PRO A 242 -12.32 24.20 -0.71
CA PRO A 242 -13.35 24.26 -1.74
C PRO A 242 -12.81 24.76 -3.09
N GLU A 243 -11.75 25.58 -3.09
CA GLU A 243 -11.10 26.06 -4.31
C GLU A 243 -10.46 24.92 -5.15
N TYR A 244 -10.12 23.82 -4.54
CA TYR A 244 -9.56 22.66 -5.26
C TYR A 244 -10.63 21.68 -5.71
N LYS A 245 -11.93 21.95 -5.42
CA LYS A 245 -13.07 21.07 -5.76
C LYS A 245 -12.66 19.61 -5.60
N LEU A 246 -12.41 19.20 -4.36
CA LEU A 246 -11.91 17.88 -4.04
C LEU A 246 -13.06 16.87 -3.98
N ASN A 247 -13.87 16.80 -5.02
CA ASN A 247 -14.81 15.70 -5.22
C ASN A 247 -14.18 14.72 -6.20
N SER A 248 -13.79 13.54 -5.71
CA SER A 248 -13.52 12.42 -6.60
C SER A 248 -14.81 12.12 -7.35
N SER A 249 -14.78 12.12 -8.68
CA SER A 249 -15.88 11.55 -9.44
C SER A 249 -15.90 10.04 -9.23
N ASP A 250 -17.10 9.43 -9.25
CA ASP A 250 -17.24 7.96 -9.20
C ASP A 250 -16.39 7.24 -10.27
N GLU A 251 -16.08 7.91 -11.38
CA GLU A 251 -15.20 7.39 -12.43
C GLU A 251 -13.73 7.31 -12.01
N ALA A 252 -13.22 8.25 -11.25
CA ALA A 252 -11.85 8.20 -10.73
C ALA A 252 -11.67 7.06 -9.72
N LEU A 253 -12.70 6.76 -8.93
CA LEU A 253 -12.73 5.60 -8.04
C LEU A 253 -12.79 4.29 -8.81
N LYS A 254 -13.62 4.18 -9.83
CA LYS A 254 -13.70 2.98 -10.67
C LYS A 254 -12.39 2.68 -11.38
N SER A 255 -11.70 3.70 -11.89
CA SER A 255 -10.37 3.52 -12.50
C SER A 255 -9.30 3.19 -11.45
N GLY A 256 -9.40 3.74 -10.24
CA GLY A 256 -8.49 3.44 -9.12
C GLY A 256 -8.59 1.99 -8.65
N HIS A 257 -9.77 1.41 -8.62
CA HIS A 257 -9.98 0.02 -8.20
C HIS A 257 -9.28 -1.01 -9.10
N GLN A 258 -9.11 -0.71 -10.38
CA GLN A 258 -8.42 -1.63 -11.30
C GLN A 258 -6.91 -1.72 -11.07
N HIS A 259 -6.31 -0.75 -10.38
CA HIS A 259 -4.84 -0.64 -10.22
C HIS A 259 -4.36 -0.67 -8.77
N LEU A 260 -5.24 -1.03 -7.81
CA LEU A 260 -4.92 -1.13 -6.38
C LEU A 260 -3.87 -2.21 -6.03
N HIS A 261 -3.55 -3.08 -6.98
CA HIS A 261 -2.56 -4.14 -6.79
C HIS A 261 -1.10 -3.65 -6.82
N CYS A 262 -0.87 -2.41 -7.24
CA CYS A 262 0.48 -1.87 -7.38
C CYS A 262 1.06 -1.27 -6.10
N ALA A 263 0.21 -0.96 -5.10
CA ALA A 263 0.64 -0.44 -3.80
C ALA A 263 -0.17 -1.05 -2.66
N GLN A 264 0.49 -1.36 -1.55
CA GLN A 264 -0.13 -1.80 -0.31
C GLN A 264 0.64 -1.26 0.89
N ILE A 265 -0.05 -1.09 2.02
CA ILE A 265 0.54 -0.59 3.26
C ILE A 265 0.65 -1.76 4.25
N ALA A 266 1.82 -1.96 4.84
CA ALA A 266 2.03 -2.91 5.91
C ALA A 266 2.02 -2.22 7.27
N ILE A 267 1.26 -2.78 8.21
CA ILE A 267 1.04 -2.26 9.55
C ILE A 267 1.33 -3.38 10.54
N GLY A 268 2.18 -3.11 11.54
CA GLY A 268 2.44 -4.03 12.63
C GLY A 268 1.22 -4.15 13.56
N THR A 269 1.04 -5.33 14.13
CA THR A 269 0.00 -5.64 15.12
C THR A 269 0.50 -6.72 16.08
N ASP A 270 0.03 -6.69 17.31
CA ASP A 270 0.39 -7.72 18.31
C ASP A 270 -0.39 -9.04 18.10
N ASP A 271 -1.50 -9.01 17.35
CA ASP A 271 -2.33 -10.18 17.10
C ASP A 271 -3.13 -10.04 15.79
N VAL A 272 -2.68 -10.72 14.74
CA VAL A 272 -3.32 -10.67 13.42
C VAL A 272 -4.74 -11.24 13.40
N TYR A 273 -5.06 -12.17 14.31
CA TYR A 273 -6.39 -12.79 14.38
C TYR A 273 -7.41 -11.81 14.95
N LYS A 274 -7.08 -11.18 16.08
CA LYS A 274 -7.92 -10.13 16.67
C LYS A 274 -8.05 -8.93 15.72
N THR A 275 -6.97 -8.57 15.08
CA THR A 275 -6.97 -7.48 14.08
C THR A 275 -7.93 -7.78 12.94
N ALA A 276 -7.92 -9.00 12.38
CA ALA A 276 -8.86 -9.37 11.32
C ALA A 276 -10.31 -9.22 11.75
N GLU A 277 -10.66 -9.60 13.00
CA GLU A 277 -12.02 -9.46 13.52
C GLU A 277 -12.43 -7.98 13.69
N VAL A 278 -11.54 -7.15 14.24
CA VAL A 278 -11.77 -5.69 14.36
C VAL A 278 -11.99 -5.07 12.99
N LEU A 279 -11.14 -5.39 12.01
CA LEU A 279 -11.23 -4.86 10.65
C LEU A 279 -12.56 -5.26 9.98
N LYS A 280 -12.98 -6.52 10.09
CA LYS A 280 -14.30 -6.98 9.61
C LYS A 280 -15.45 -6.22 10.26
N MET A 281 -15.38 -6.01 11.57
CA MET A 281 -16.44 -5.34 12.33
C MET A 281 -16.66 -3.88 11.88
N PHE A 282 -15.61 -3.20 11.45
CA PHE A 282 -15.68 -1.80 11.02
C PHE A 282 -15.67 -1.59 9.50
N GLY A 283 -15.96 -2.65 8.72
CA GLY A 283 -16.22 -2.55 7.28
C GLY A 283 -15.04 -2.88 6.38
N GLY A 284 -13.94 -3.40 6.91
CA GLY A 284 -12.84 -3.95 6.11
C GLY A 284 -13.20 -5.30 5.50
N GLN A 285 -12.87 -5.51 4.25
CA GLN A 285 -13.03 -6.80 3.57
C GLN A 285 -11.73 -7.61 3.70
N VAL A 286 -11.75 -8.71 4.46
CA VAL A 286 -10.59 -9.61 4.55
C VAL A 286 -10.41 -10.33 3.21
N VAL A 287 -9.25 -10.13 2.58
CA VAL A 287 -8.84 -10.78 1.32
C VAL A 287 -7.77 -11.85 1.53
N ARG A 288 -7.16 -11.87 2.72
CA ARG A 288 -6.33 -12.96 3.22
C ARG A 288 -6.67 -13.19 4.69
N GLU A 289 -7.19 -14.37 5.00
CA GLU A 289 -7.42 -14.77 6.39
C GLU A 289 -6.10 -14.79 7.19
N PRO A 290 -6.16 -14.49 8.50
CA PRO A 290 -4.97 -14.44 9.33
C PRO A 290 -4.28 -15.80 9.44
N GLY A 291 -2.95 -15.78 9.30
CA GLY A 291 -2.13 -16.98 9.39
C GLY A 291 -0.72 -16.77 8.83
N PRO A 292 0.14 -17.80 8.94
CA PRO A 292 1.53 -17.70 8.50
C PRO A 292 1.62 -17.61 6.98
N LEU A 293 2.65 -16.88 6.51
CA LEU A 293 3.07 -16.89 5.12
C LEU A 293 3.85 -18.18 4.81
N PRO A 294 3.59 -18.84 3.67
CA PRO A 294 4.44 -19.92 3.20
C PRO A 294 5.91 -19.46 3.10
N GLY A 295 6.81 -20.31 3.53
CA GLY A 295 8.25 -20.07 3.42
C GLY A 295 8.88 -19.24 4.54
N ILE A 296 8.24 -18.16 4.99
CA ILE A 296 8.81 -17.28 6.04
C ILE A 296 8.12 -17.39 7.41
N ASN A 297 6.99 -18.08 7.49
CA ASN A 297 6.20 -18.31 8.70
C ASN A 297 5.68 -17.07 9.46
N THR A 298 5.94 -15.87 8.97
CA THR A 298 5.39 -14.64 9.53
C THR A 298 3.88 -14.61 9.40
N LYS A 299 3.18 -14.44 10.50
CA LYS A 299 1.73 -14.32 10.49
C LYS A 299 1.30 -12.97 9.96
N ILE A 300 0.39 -13.01 8.99
CA ILE A 300 -0.23 -11.80 8.41
C ILE A 300 -1.73 -11.98 8.25
N THR A 301 -2.44 -10.87 8.08
CA THR A 301 -3.76 -10.78 7.47
C THR A 301 -3.79 -9.63 6.48
N ALA A 302 -4.63 -9.71 5.46
CA ALA A 302 -4.78 -8.61 4.49
C ALA A 302 -6.24 -8.25 4.30
N ILE A 303 -6.50 -6.95 4.17
CA ILE A 303 -7.84 -6.40 3.97
C ILE A 303 -7.86 -5.40 2.82
N LEU A 304 -9.05 -5.18 2.30
CA LEU A 304 -9.39 -3.96 1.57
C LEU A 304 -10.18 -3.04 2.51
N ASP A 305 -9.81 -1.77 2.52
CA ASP A 305 -10.59 -0.74 3.18
C ASP A 305 -11.90 -0.45 2.41
N PRO A 306 -12.81 0.42 2.89
CA PRO A 306 -14.06 0.73 2.20
C PRO A 306 -13.91 1.34 0.81
N ASP A 307 -12.74 1.87 0.47
CA ASP A 307 -12.40 2.39 -0.86
C ASP A 307 -11.59 1.39 -1.71
N GLY A 308 -11.33 0.19 -1.18
CA GLY A 308 -10.62 -0.89 -1.85
C GLY A 308 -9.09 -0.83 -1.73
N TRP A 309 -8.53 0.05 -0.88
CA TRP A 309 -7.09 0.07 -0.62
C TRP A 309 -6.67 -1.13 0.21
N LYS A 310 -5.62 -1.81 -0.26
CA LYS A 310 -5.11 -2.99 0.42
C LYS A 310 -4.17 -2.60 1.56
N SER A 311 -4.47 -3.10 2.75
CA SER A 311 -3.58 -3.05 3.90
C SER A 311 -3.26 -4.46 4.39
N VAL A 312 -2.01 -4.68 4.76
CA VAL A 312 -1.51 -5.95 5.32
C VAL A 312 -1.14 -5.70 6.77
N PHE A 313 -1.65 -6.52 7.66
CA PHE A 313 -1.28 -6.46 9.07
C PHE A 313 -0.33 -7.62 9.36
N VAL A 314 0.80 -7.30 9.98
CA VAL A 314 1.92 -8.21 10.21
C VAL A 314 2.13 -8.37 11.70
N ASP A 315 2.29 -9.60 12.18
CA ASP A 315 2.60 -9.90 13.59
C ASP A 315 3.93 -9.25 13.98
N ASN A 316 3.92 -8.40 15.02
CA ASN A 316 5.09 -7.64 15.45
C ASN A 316 6.27 -8.53 15.87
N ILE A 317 5.98 -9.67 16.53
CA ILE A 317 7.01 -10.59 17.02
C ILE A 317 7.65 -11.34 15.84
N ASP A 318 6.83 -11.79 14.89
CA ASP A 318 7.33 -12.51 13.74
C ASP A 318 8.09 -11.56 12.79
N PHE A 319 7.63 -10.31 12.64
CA PHE A 319 8.34 -9.30 11.87
C PHE A 319 9.73 -8.99 12.45
N ALA A 320 9.82 -8.86 13.78
CA ALA A 320 11.12 -8.64 14.43
C ALA A 320 12.12 -9.77 14.14
N LYS A 321 11.66 -11.03 14.11
CA LYS A 321 12.52 -12.19 13.76
C LYS A 321 12.97 -12.19 12.29
N GLU A 322 12.22 -11.56 11.39
CA GLU A 322 12.65 -11.41 9.99
C GLU A 322 13.82 -10.45 9.83
N LEU A 323 14.06 -9.58 10.81
CA LEU A 323 15.11 -8.57 10.79
C LEU A 323 16.43 -9.07 11.41
N GLU A 324 16.39 -10.20 12.13
CA GLU A 324 17.58 -10.89 12.67
C GLU A 324 18.34 -11.67 11.58
#